data_9483206329fabc8b51fa5b7dfbcd737f
#
_entry.id   9483206329fabc8b51fa5b7dfbcd737f
#
_cell.length_a   1.000
_cell.length_b   1.000
_cell.length_c   1.000
_cell.angle_alpha   90.00
_cell.angle_beta   90.00
_cell.angle_gamma   90.00
#
_symmetry.space_group_name_H-M   'P 1'
#
loop_
_entity.id
_entity.type
_entity.pdbx_description
1 polymer ?
#
loop_
_entity_poly.entity_id
_entity_poly.type
_entity_poly.pdbx_seq_one_letter_code
_entity_poly.pdbx_strand_id
1 'polypeptide(L)'
;MPIYASFVATILLAGVDLFFRGKLEAVLPGHHFVTADSVAAPDLVICDIARIDPNDVVDTYPDVPILGFTNHTDTAGLRSAHAAGFDHVVAKSALNERAKELVDGLIASVD
;
A
#
# COMPACT_ATOMS: atom_id res chain seq x y z
N MET A 1 24.62 -5.27 13.68
CA MET A 1 24.19 -5.18 13.42
C MET A 1 23.37 -5.17 13.19
N PRO A 2 23.09 -5.24 13.20
CA PRO A 2 22.25 -5.20 12.75
C PRO A 2 21.41 -4.76 12.64
N ILE A 3 21.37 -4.53 12.66
CA ILE A 3 20.64 -3.88 12.44
C ILE A 3 19.56 -3.97 11.76
N TYR A 4 19.45 -3.83 11.03
CA TYR A 4 18.62 -4.04 10.18
C TYR A 4 17.36 -4.48 10.44
N ALA A 5 17.24 -4.88 11.33
CA ALA A 5 16.03 -5.49 11.67
C ALA A 5 14.91 -4.57 11.94
N SER A 6 15.14 -3.32 12.12
CA SER A 6 14.09 -2.45 12.61
C SER A 6 13.74 -1.33 11.68
N PHE A 7 13.70 -1.61 10.41
CA PHE A 7 13.26 -0.58 9.50
C PHE A 7 11.77 -0.29 9.72
N VAL A 8 11.48 0.95 10.10
CA VAL A 8 10.11 1.41 10.29
C VAL A 8 9.73 2.26 9.10
N ALA A 9 8.77 1.80 8.33
CA ALA A 9 8.29 2.51 7.16
C ALA A 9 7.12 3.40 7.52
N THR A 10 7.01 4.53 6.84
CA THR A 10 5.82 5.36 6.88
C THR A 10 4.94 4.91 5.72
N ILE A 11 3.77 4.36 6.05
CA ILE A 11 2.85 3.81 5.07
C ILE A 11 1.62 4.70 4.99
N LEU A 12 1.38 5.25 3.80
CA LEU A 12 0.21 6.09 3.58
C LEU A 12 -0.95 5.23 3.10
N LEU A 13 -2.10 5.39 3.74
CA LEU A 13 -3.32 4.66 3.39
C LEU A 13 -4.23 5.57 2.59
N ALA A 14 -4.44 5.24 1.31
CA ALA A 14 -5.28 6.03 0.41
C ALA A 14 -6.62 5.33 0.23
N GLY A 15 -7.68 5.94 0.74
CA GLY A 15 -9.03 5.40 0.60
C GLY A 15 -9.33 4.18 1.43
N VAL A 16 -8.46 3.82 2.36
CA VAL A 16 -8.63 2.62 3.20
C VAL A 16 -9.57 2.96 4.36
N ASP A 17 -10.62 2.15 4.55
CA ASP A 17 -11.54 2.41 5.64
C ASP A 17 -10.92 2.02 6.99
N LEU A 18 -11.51 2.54 8.06
CA LEU A 18 -10.96 2.33 9.40
C LEU A 18 -10.91 0.87 9.81
N PHE A 19 -11.87 0.10 9.35
CA PHE A 19 -11.94 -1.30 9.70
C PHE A 19 -10.76 -2.08 9.11
N PHE A 20 -10.49 -1.88 7.83
CA PHE A 20 -9.36 -2.55 7.19
C PHE A 20 -8.04 -1.97 7.65
N ARG A 21 -8.00 -0.68 7.96
CA ARG A 21 -6.80 -0.08 8.56
C ARG A 21 -6.42 -0.81 9.85
N GLY A 22 -7.41 -1.11 10.69
CA GLY A 22 -7.14 -1.86 11.92
C GLY A 22 -6.52 -3.22 11.65
N LYS A 23 -6.99 -3.91 10.61
CA LYS A 23 -6.43 -5.19 10.23
C LYS A 23 -4.99 -5.06 9.76
N LEU A 24 -4.71 -4.03 8.96
CA LEU A 24 -3.35 -3.80 8.46
C LEU A 24 -2.40 -3.46 9.60
N GLU A 25 -2.84 -2.65 10.55
CA GLU A 25 -2.02 -2.32 11.71
C GLU A 25 -1.69 -3.57 12.52
N ALA A 26 -2.63 -4.51 12.61
CA ALA A 26 -2.41 -5.73 13.36
C ALA A 26 -1.41 -6.68 12.69
N VAL A 27 -1.41 -6.73 11.36
CA VAL A 27 -0.52 -7.65 10.62
C VAL A 27 0.80 -7.01 10.21
N LEU A 28 0.92 -5.69 10.36
CA LEU A 28 2.13 -4.94 10.04
C LEU A 28 2.57 -4.11 11.25
N PRO A 29 2.82 -4.77 12.39
CA PRO A 29 3.23 -4.02 13.58
C PRO A 29 4.59 -3.38 13.36
N GLY A 30 4.81 -2.23 13.96
CA GLY A 30 6.09 -1.56 13.89
C GLY A 30 6.22 -0.56 12.76
N HIS A 31 5.25 -0.48 11.85
CA HIS A 31 5.23 0.55 10.83
C HIS A 31 4.33 1.70 11.25
N HIS A 32 4.57 2.86 10.67
CA HIS A 32 3.82 4.07 10.98
C HIS A 32 2.81 4.35 9.87
N PHE A 33 1.53 4.37 10.22
CA PHE A 33 0.47 4.58 9.23
C PHE A 33 -0.02 6.03 9.26
N VAL A 34 -0.14 6.61 8.07
CA VAL A 34 -0.59 8.00 7.92
C VAL A 34 -1.67 8.05 6.84
N THR A 35 -2.36 9.19 6.78
CA THR A 35 -3.38 9.43 5.77
C THR A 35 -2.92 10.53 4.83
N ALA A 36 -3.73 10.82 3.81
CA ALA A 36 -3.33 11.73 2.74
C ALA A 36 -3.06 13.16 3.19
N ASP A 37 -3.57 13.54 4.37
CA ASP A 37 -3.33 14.88 4.91
C ASP A 37 -2.03 14.98 5.70
N SER A 38 -1.27 13.90 5.81
CA SER A 38 0.01 13.93 6.47
C SER A 38 1.02 14.72 5.65
N VAL A 39 1.89 15.46 6.33
CA VAL A 39 2.97 16.18 5.66
C VAL A 39 4.22 15.33 5.49
N ALA A 40 4.27 14.17 6.12
CA ALA A 40 5.43 13.28 6.00
C ALA A 40 5.42 12.58 4.65
N ALA A 41 6.57 12.49 4.02
CA ALA A 41 6.69 11.72 2.77
C ALA A 41 6.59 10.24 3.10
N PRO A 42 5.72 9.49 2.42
CA PRO A 42 5.59 8.06 2.72
C PRO A 42 6.68 7.24 2.04
N ASP A 43 6.95 6.08 2.62
CA ASP A 43 7.84 5.10 2.03
C ASP A 43 7.07 4.13 1.14
N LEU A 44 5.76 4.03 1.35
CA LEU A 44 4.88 3.12 0.62
C LEU A 44 3.47 3.68 0.67
N VAL A 45 2.72 3.51 -0.41
CA VAL A 45 1.30 3.82 -0.43
C VAL A 45 0.51 2.53 -0.58
N ILE A 46 -0.48 2.33 0.27
CA ILE A 46 -1.46 1.24 0.13
C ILE A 46 -2.79 1.89 -0.24
N CYS A 47 -3.35 1.50 -1.37
CA CYS A 47 -4.50 2.17 -1.96
C CYS A 47 -5.65 1.18 -2.20
N ASP A 48 -6.85 1.58 -1.76
CA ASP A 48 -8.08 0.86 -2.12
C ASP A 48 -8.56 1.39 -3.46
N ILE A 49 -8.29 0.65 -4.52
CA ILE A 49 -8.58 1.11 -5.89
C ILE A 49 -10.06 1.10 -6.22
N ALA A 50 -10.89 0.55 -5.36
CA ALA A 50 -12.35 0.68 -5.51
C ALA A 50 -12.85 2.06 -5.07
N ARG A 51 -12.03 2.81 -4.32
CA ARG A 51 -12.40 4.11 -3.78
C ARG A 51 -11.61 5.26 -4.36
N ILE A 52 -10.39 5.00 -4.79
CA ILE A 52 -9.48 6.03 -5.29
C ILE A 52 -9.08 5.67 -6.71
N ASP A 53 -9.10 6.66 -7.60
CA ASP A 53 -8.65 6.46 -8.98
C ASP A 53 -7.15 6.17 -9.00
N PRO A 54 -6.72 5.04 -9.56
CA PRO A 54 -5.29 4.70 -9.61
C PRO A 54 -4.42 5.79 -10.22
N ASN A 55 -4.91 6.50 -11.23
CA ASN A 55 -4.12 7.55 -11.86
C ASN A 55 -3.85 8.71 -10.91
N ASP A 56 -4.82 9.04 -10.05
CA ASP A 56 -4.65 10.12 -9.08
C ASP A 56 -3.54 9.79 -8.08
N VAL A 57 -3.45 8.52 -7.67
CA VAL A 57 -2.43 8.11 -6.70
C VAL A 57 -1.05 8.18 -7.35
N VAL A 58 -0.91 7.68 -8.56
CA VAL A 58 0.38 7.70 -9.26
C VAL A 58 0.82 9.15 -9.50
N ASP A 59 -0.11 10.02 -9.88
CA ASP A 59 0.21 11.43 -10.12
C ASP A 59 0.67 12.14 -8.85
N THR A 60 0.07 11.77 -7.71
CA THR A 60 0.41 12.40 -6.44
C THR A 60 1.72 11.86 -5.86
N TYR A 61 2.00 10.58 -6.06
CA TYR A 61 3.16 9.91 -5.47
C TYR A 61 3.99 9.20 -6.54
N PRO A 62 4.56 9.94 -7.50
CA PRO A 62 5.21 9.31 -8.66
C PRO A 62 6.49 8.53 -8.30
N ASP A 63 7.12 8.84 -7.17
CA ASP A 63 8.39 8.23 -6.80
C ASP A 63 8.28 7.26 -5.62
N VAL A 64 7.05 6.90 -5.24
CA VAL A 64 6.81 6.04 -4.08
C VAL A 64 6.20 4.73 -4.57
N PRO A 65 6.64 3.57 -4.05
CA PRO A 65 6.01 2.31 -4.44
C PRO A 65 4.55 2.28 -3.98
N ILE A 66 3.68 1.76 -4.83
CA ILE A 66 2.24 1.75 -4.58
C ILE A 66 1.73 0.32 -4.64
N LEU A 67 1.09 -0.10 -3.55
CA LEU A 67 0.42 -1.39 -3.45
C LEU A 67 -1.08 -1.15 -3.48
N GLY A 68 -1.73 -1.61 -4.54
CA GLY A 68 -3.17 -1.46 -4.67
C GLY A 68 -3.90 -2.74 -4.29
N PHE A 69 -5.11 -2.60 -3.79
CA PHE A 69 -5.95 -3.76 -3.53
C PHE A 69 -7.40 -3.45 -3.88
N THR A 70 -8.15 -4.49 -4.21
CA THR A 70 -9.57 -4.38 -4.46
C THR A 70 -10.19 -5.77 -4.31
N ASN A 71 -11.48 -5.88 -4.54
CA ASN A 71 -12.18 -7.14 -4.52
C ASN A 71 -11.65 -8.04 -5.65
N HIS A 72 -11.51 -9.34 -5.38
CA HIS A 72 -10.96 -10.26 -6.39
C HIS A 72 -11.80 -10.35 -7.67
N THR A 73 -13.06 -9.96 -7.61
CA THR A 73 -13.93 -9.94 -8.79
C THR A 73 -13.84 -8.65 -9.59
N ASP A 74 -13.09 -7.66 -9.10
CA ASP A 74 -12.96 -6.37 -9.76
C ASP A 74 -11.82 -6.41 -10.77
N THR A 75 -12.02 -7.15 -11.87
CA THR A 75 -10.98 -7.30 -12.88
C THR A 75 -10.67 -5.98 -13.58
N ALA A 76 -11.65 -5.13 -13.76
CA ALA A 76 -11.44 -3.82 -14.37
C ALA A 76 -10.56 -2.94 -13.49
N GLY A 77 -10.78 -2.94 -12.18
CA GLY A 77 -9.97 -2.17 -11.25
C GLY A 77 -8.53 -2.67 -11.21
N LEU A 78 -8.34 -4.00 -11.19
CA LEU A 78 -7.01 -4.58 -11.20
C LEU A 78 -6.24 -4.18 -12.46
N ARG A 79 -6.92 -4.23 -13.61
CA ARG A 79 -6.31 -3.87 -14.88
C ARG A 79 -5.96 -2.38 -14.92
N SER A 80 -6.87 -1.54 -14.41
CA SER A 80 -6.68 -0.10 -14.40
C SER A 80 -5.48 0.30 -13.54
N ALA A 81 -5.30 -0.34 -12.39
CA ALA A 81 -4.18 -0.06 -11.51
C ALA A 81 -2.85 -0.50 -12.15
N HIS A 82 -2.84 -1.65 -12.81
CA HIS A 82 -1.66 -2.08 -13.55
C HIS A 82 -1.31 -1.09 -14.65
N ALA A 83 -2.30 -0.63 -15.39
CA ALA A 83 -2.09 0.33 -16.48
C ALA A 83 -1.58 1.66 -15.95
N ALA A 84 -1.99 2.05 -14.75
CA ALA A 84 -1.54 3.30 -14.13
C ALA A 84 -0.11 3.23 -13.62
N GLY A 85 0.44 2.03 -13.46
CA GLY A 85 1.83 1.87 -13.05
C GLY A 85 2.02 1.49 -11.59
N PHE A 86 1.00 0.92 -10.94
CA PHE A 86 1.15 0.42 -9.58
C PHE A 86 2.23 -0.66 -9.54
N ASP A 87 3.01 -0.65 -8.49
CA ASP A 87 4.09 -1.62 -8.33
C ASP A 87 3.56 -3.02 -8.05
N HIS A 88 2.42 -3.10 -7.37
CA HIS A 88 1.79 -4.38 -7.09
C HIS A 88 0.29 -4.17 -6.90
N VAL A 89 -0.51 -5.12 -7.36
CA VAL A 89 -1.96 -5.05 -7.24
C VAL A 89 -2.47 -6.43 -6.85
N VAL A 90 -3.23 -6.50 -5.75
CA VAL A 90 -3.69 -7.78 -5.23
C VAL A 90 -5.16 -7.71 -4.83
N ALA A 91 -5.75 -8.88 -4.64
CA ALA A 91 -7.08 -8.94 -4.03
C ALA A 91 -6.98 -8.59 -2.53
N LYS A 92 -8.04 -8.01 -2.00
CA LYS A 92 -8.07 -7.59 -0.60
C LYS A 92 -7.75 -8.75 0.36
N SER A 93 -8.27 -9.95 0.06
CA SER A 93 -8.01 -11.11 0.89
C SER A 93 -6.54 -11.50 0.86
N ALA A 94 -5.91 -11.42 -0.29
CA ALA A 94 -4.48 -11.74 -0.42
C ALA A 94 -3.64 -10.74 0.35
N LEU A 95 -4.01 -9.46 0.32
CA LEU A 95 -3.31 -8.45 1.10
C LEU A 95 -3.41 -8.75 2.59
N ASN A 96 -4.59 -9.10 3.06
CA ASN A 96 -4.78 -9.40 4.47
C ASN A 96 -3.95 -10.59 4.92
N GLU A 97 -3.81 -11.61 4.07
CA GLU A 97 -3.06 -12.83 4.41
C GLU A 97 -1.56 -12.68 4.26
N ARG A 98 -1.12 -11.85 3.31
CA ARG A 98 0.28 -11.76 2.93
C ARG A 98 0.84 -10.35 3.07
N ALA A 99 0.24 -9.53 3.93
CA ALA A 99 0.60 -8.11 4.02
C ALA A 99 2.08 -7.92 4.33
N LYS A 100 2.60 -8.64 5.30
CA LYS A 100 4.01 -8.48 5.68
C LYS A 100 4.94 -8.81 4.53
N GLU A 101 4.69 -9.91 3.85
CA GLU A 101 5.51 -10.34 2.72
C GLU A 101 5.47 -9.32 1.59
N LEU A 102 4.28 -8.84 1.25
CA LEU A 102 4.11 -7.89 0.16
C LEU A 102 4.76 -6.54 0.48
N VAL A 103 4.54 -6.05 1.69
CA VAL A 103 5.09 -4.76 2.12
C VAL A 103 6.60 -4.83 2.23
N ASP A 104 7.13 -5.87 2.87
CA ASP A 104 8.58 -6.02 3.01
C ASP A 104 9.27 -6.10 1.65
N GLY A 105 8.64 -6.79 0.69
CA GLY A 105 9.20 -6.89 -0.65
C GLY A 105 9.25 -5.56 -1.37
N LEU A 106 8.22 -4.74 -1.23
CA LEU A 106 8.19 -3.44 -1.89
C LEU A 106 9.14 -2.45 -1.22
N ILE A 107 9.20 -2.44 0.09
CA ILE A 107 10.11 -1.55 0.81
C ILE A 107 11.56 -1.91 0.49
N ALA A 108 11.89 -3.19 0.45
CA ALA A 108 13.24 -3.63 0.17
C ALA A 108 13.69 -3.26 -1.25
N SER A 109 12.75 -3.16 -2.19
CA SER A 109 13.08 -2.89 -3.58
C SER A 109 13.32 -1.41 -3.87
N VAL A 110 13.14 -0.54 -2.87
CA VAL A 110 13.24 0.92 -3.07
C VAL A 110 14.68 1.39 -3.10
N ASP A 111 15.59 0.63 -2.67
CA ASP A 111 16.99 1.04 -2.71
C ASP A 111 17.46 1.48 -4.10
#